data_e25f8ec367b73a7abbd8430eb0f2f364
#
_entry.id   e25f8ec367b73a7abbd8430eb0f2f364
#
_cell.length_a   1.000
_cell.length_b   1.000
_cell.length_c   1.000
_cell.angle_alpha   90.00
_cell.angle_beta   90.00
_cell.angle_gamma   90.00
#
_symmetry.space_group_name_H-M   'P 1'
#
loop_
_entity.id
_entity.type
_entity.pdbx_description
1 polymer ?
#
loop_
_entity_poly.entity_id
_entity_poly.type
_entity_poly.pdbx_seq_one_letter_code
_entity_poly.pdbx_strand_id
1 'polypeptide(L)'
;MPIVEPFNKYLNEYDEWFEEHHYVYLSELEAVKHFIPADKKGIEIGIGTGRFSIPFGIDEGVEPSLVMRHFATHKGIKVYDGIAEKLPFTDESYDFVLMVTTICFVDNVTECLNEVYRVLKPGGNLILGFVDKSSSLGRAYEKIKGKNKFYRFATFYSIDEVKEYLNDANFGEIDIIQTVFGDLQTINELQMFKEGYGEGGFVVIRATKVFTKRTQHISEINETLINKV
;
A
#
# COMPACT_ATOMS: atom_id res chain seq x y z
N MET A 1 -0.69 -3.07 19.25
CA MET A 1 -1.68 -4.05 18.70
C MET A 1 -2.44 -3.36 17.58
N PRO A 2 -2.70 -4.03 16.47
CA PRO A 2 -3.34 -3.38 15.31
C PRO A 2 -4.72 -2.85 15.68
N ILE A 3 -5.06 -1.72 15.08
CA ILE A 3 -6.36 -1.07 15.30
C ILE A 3 -7.40 -1.73 14.40
N VAL A 4 -8.08 -2.75 14.92
CA VAL A 4 -9.08 -3.53 14.15
C VAL A 4 -10.54 -3.23 14.53
N GLU A 5 -10.78 -2.60 15.69
CA GLU A 5 -12.12 -2.40 16.23
C GLU A 5 -13.03 -1.61 15.26
N PRO A 6 -12.62 -0.46 14.67
CA PRO A 6 -13.48 0.26 13.74
C PRO A 6 -13.81 -0.56 12.49
N PHE A 7 -12.83 -1.30 11.98
CA PHE A 7 -12.98 -2.13 10.78
C PHE A 7 -13.87 -3.35 11.01
N ASN A 8 -13.84 -3.93 12.22
CA ASN A 8 -14.77 -4.99 12.61
C ASN A 8 -16.22 -4.48 12.76
N LYS A 9 -16.39 -3.24 13.26
CA LYS A 9 -17.70 -2.70 13.62
C LYS A 9 -18.42 -2.00 12.49
N TYR A 10 -17.69 -1.35 11.61
CA TYR A 10 -18.23 -0.43 10.59
C TYR A 10 -17.90 -0.89 9.17
N LEU A 11 -17.96 -2.22 8.90
CA LEU A 11 -17.67 -2.80 7.59
C LEU A 11 -18.52 -2.18 6.48
N ASN A 12 -19.83 -2.03 6.72
CA ASN A 12 -20.76 -1.51 5.70
C ASN A 12 -20.42 -0.07 5.33
N GLU A 13 -20.22 0.78 6.33
CA GLU A 13 -19.87 2.18 6.12
C GLU A 13 -18.48 2.34 5.46
N TYR A 14 -17.56 1.41 5.73
CA TYR A 14 -16.28 1.36 5.03
C TYR A 14 -16.47 1.06 3.54
N ASP A 15 -17.29 0.06 3.23
CA ASP A 15 -17.50 -0.38 1.84
C ASP A 15 -18.41 0.59 1.06
N GLU A 16 -19.40 1.23 1.72
CA GLU A 16 -20.28 2.27 1.18
C GLU A 16 -19.51 3.51 0.77
N TRP A 17 -18.43 3.88 1.47
CA TRP A 17 -17.62 5.04 1.13
C TRP A 17 -17.12 5.00 -0.33
N PHE A 18 -16.75 3.84 -0.85
CA PHE A 18 -16.27 3.66 -2.21
C PHE A 18 -17.38 3.84 -3.26
N GLU A 19 -18.63 3.57 -2.89
CA GLU A 19 -19.80 3.82 -3.75
C GLU A 19 -20.17 5.31 -3.73
N GLU A 20 -20.17 5.92 -2.56
CA GLU A 20 -20.49 7.36 -2.38
C GLU A 20 -19.43 8.24 -3.06
N HIS A 21 -18.15 7.82 -3.06
CA HIS A 21 -17.04 8.53 -3.67
C HIS A 21 -16.49 7.80 -4.89
N HIS A 22 -17.39 7.29 -5.72
CA HIS A 22 -17.07 6.40 -6.84
C HIS A 22 -15.96 6.93 -7.74
N TYR A 23 -16.01 8.19 -8.18
CA TYR A 23 -15.00 8.76 -9.05
C TYR A 23 -13.65 9.03 -8.35
N VAL A 24 -13.66 9.28 -7.05
CA VAL A 24 -12.44 9.34 -6.25
C VAL A 24 -11.77 7.96 -6.24
N TYR A 25 -12.53 6.92 -5.91
CA TYR A 25 -12.06 5.54 -5.91
C TYR A 25 -11.53 5.11 -7.29
N LEU A 26 -12.25 5.43 -8.39
CA LEU A 26 -11.77 5.13 -9.74
C LEU A 26 -10.45 5.86 -10.07
N SER A 27 -10.29 7.09 -9.62
CA SER A 27 -9.07 7.87 -9.81
C SER A 27 -7.88 7.26 -9.03
N GLU A 28 -8.13 6.80 -7.81
CA GLU A 28 -7.15 6.07 -7.00
C GLU A 28 -6.77 4.73 -7.65
N LEU A 29 -7.76 3.98 -8.17
CA LEU A 29 -7.51 2.73 -8.89
C LEU A 29 -6.63 2.93 -10.12
N GLU A 30 -6.93 3.92 -10.97
CA GLU A 30 -6.12 4.19 -12.17
C GLU A 30 -4.68 4.61 -11.81
N ALA A 31 -4.51 5.38 -10.74
CA ALA A 31 -3.19 5.74 -10.26
C ALA A 31 -2.41 4.50 -9.75
N VAL A 32 -3.03 3.66 -8.92
CA VAL A 32 -2.40 2.43 -8.42
C VAL A 32 -2.06 1.48 -9.56
N LYS A 33 -3.00 1.27 -10.49
CA LYS A 33 -2.85 0.40 -11.67
C LYS A 33 -1.62 0.73 -12.51
N HIS A 34 -1.25 2.01 -12.60
CA HIS A 34 -0.08 2.46 -13.36
C HIS A 34 1.21 1.73 -12.95
N PHE A 35 1.34 1.35 -11.69
CA PHE A 35 2.52 0.68 -11.16
C PHE A 35 2.35 -0.84 -10.98
N ILE A 36 1.14 -1.39 -11.12
CA ILE A 36 0.93 -2.84 -11.00
C ILE A 36 1.61 -3.57 -12.17
N PRO A 37 2.61 -4.42 -11.92
CA PRO A 37 3.28 -5.13 -12.99
C PRO A 37 2.42 -6.28 -13.52
N ALA A 38 2.35 -6.41 -14.84
CA ALA A 38 1.64 -7.52 -15.48
C ALA A 38 2.33 -8.87 -15.20
N ASP A 39 1.54 -9.93 -15.04
CA ASP A 39 2.00 -11.33 -14.93
C ASP A 39 3.01 -11.56 -13.79
N LYS A 40 2.88 -10.81 -12.69
CA LYS A 40 3.73 -10.92 -11.51
C LYS A 40 2.92 -11.34 -10.29
N LYS A 41 3.56 -12.09 -9.39
CA LYS A 41 2.95 -12.50 -8.13
C LYS A 41 2.98 -11.35 -7.13
N GLY A 42 1.81 -10.82 -6.80
CA GLY A 42 1.64 -9.78 -5.81
C GLY A 42 0.89 -10.21 -4.56
N ILE A 43 0.95 -9.37 -3.55
CA ILE A 43 0.15 -9.48 -2.33
C ILE A 43 -0.28 -8.09 -1.88
N GLU A 44 -1.49 -7.96 -1.31
CA GLU A 44 -1.92 -6.72 -0.65
C GLU A 44 -1.84 -6.85 0.88
N ILE A 45 -1.18 -5.90 1.54
CA ILE A 45 -1.08 -5.81 2.99
C ILE A 45 -2.08 -4.77 3.49
N GLY A 46 -2.94 -5.17 4.46
CA GLY A 46 -4.09 -4.38 4.87
C GLY A 46 -5.18 -4.40 3.81
N ILE A 47 -5.47 -5.59 3.27
CA ILE A 47 -6.35 -5.77 2.10
C ILE A 47 -7.80 -5.30 2.34
N GLY A 48 -8.24 -5.17 3.61
CA GLY A 48 -9.61 -4.80 3.95
C GLY A 48 -10.63 -5.71 3.29
N THR A 49 -11.54 -5.14 2.50
CA THR A 49 -12.58 -5.88 1.76
C THR A 49 -12.16 -6.30 0.35
N GLY A 50 -10.89 -6.08 -0.03
CA GLY A 50 -10.35 -6.42 -1.35
C GLY A 50 -10.66 -5.43 -2.46
N ARG A 51 -10.97 -4.17 -2.12
CA ARG A 51 -11.33 -3.13 -3.09
C ARG A 51 -10.25 -2.85 -4.12
N PHE A 52 -8.98 -2.95 -3.76
CA PHE A 52 -7.86 -2.77 -4.70
C PHE A 52 -7.36 -4.10 -5.27
N SER A 53 -7.31 -5.18 -4.47
CA SER A 53 -6.86 -6.48 -4.94
C SER A 53 -7.67 -7.04 -6.10
N ILE A 54 -9.01 -7.01 -6.00
CA ILE A 54 -9.89 -7.62 -6.99
C ILE A 54 -9.71 -7.03 -8.40
N PRO A 55 -9.73 -5.69 -8.59
CA PRO A 55 -9.54 -5.09 -9.91
C PRO A 55 -8.19 -5.41 -10.55
N PHE A 56 -7.17 -5.71 -9.74
CA PHE A 56 -5.81 -6.00 -10.23
C PHE A 56 -5.49 -7.49 -10.30
N GLY A 57 -6.45 -8.37 -9.96
CA GLY A 57 -6.24 -9.82 -9.98
C GLY A 57 -5.24 -10.30 -8.90
N ILE A 58 -5.09 -9.56 -7.80
CA ILE A 58 -4.29 -9.99 -6.66
C ILE A 58 -5.15 -10.92 -5.81
N ASP A 59 -4.73 -12.18 -5.70
CA ASP A 59 -5.47 -13.27 -5.08
C ASP A 59 -5.00 -13.64 -3.66
N GLU A 60 -3.97 -12.95 -3.15
CA GLU A 60 -3.45 -13.13 -1.79
C GLU A 60 -3.41 -11.78 -1.03
N GLY A 61 -3.73 -11.79 0.27
CA GLY A 61 -3.66 -10.61 1.13
C GLY A 61 -3.45 -10.91 2.61
N VAL A 62 -3.07 -9.88 3.36
CA VAL A 62 -2.95 -9.90 4.83
C VAL A 62 -3.90 -8.89 5.43
N GLU A 63 -4.66 -9.29 6.45
CA GLU A 63 -5.63 -8.42 7.13
C GLU A 63 -5.81 -8.83 8.59
N PRO A 64 -5.57 -7.95 9.57
CA PRO A 64 -5.76 -8.27 10.98
C PRO A 64 -7.23 -8.32 11.42
N SER A 65 -8.15 -7.57 10.76
CA SER A 65 -9.56 -7.59 11.07
C SER A 65 -10.21 -8.89 10.61
N LEU A 66 -10.77 -9.68 11.56
CA LEU A 66 -11.45 -10.92 11.25
C LEU A 66 -12.65 -10.71 10.32
N VAL A 67 -13.40 -9.62 10.51
CA VAL A 67 -14.61 -9.31 9.73
C VAL A 67 -14.22 -8.96 8.29
N MET A 68 -13.22 -8.09 8.09
CA MET A 68 -12.69 -7.74 6.77
C MET A 68 -12.12 -8.98 6.06
N ARG A 69 -11.32 -9.81 6.76
CA ARG A 69 -10.79 -11.06 6.22
C ARG A 69 -11.87 -11.97 5.69
N HIS A 70 -12.92 -12.23 6.49
CA HIS A 70 -14.03 -13.07 6.04
C HIS A 70 -14.71 -12.50 4.80
N PHE A 71 -14.90 -11.18 4.76
CA PHE A 71 -15.54 -10.52 3.63
C PHE A 71 -14.71 -10.66 2.34
N ALA A 72 -13.40 -10.39 2.40
CA ALA A 72 -12.51 -10.56 1.26
C ALA A 72 -12.38 -12.03 0.82
N THR A 73 -12.36 -12.98 1.78
CA THR A 73 -12.32 -14.42 1.49
C THR A 73 -13.58 -14.88 0.75
N HIS A 74 -14.77 -14.36 1.10
CA HIS A 74 -16.02 -14.66 0.37
C HIS A 74 -16.00 -14.13 -1.08
N LYS A 75 -15.17 -13.14 -1.37
CA LYS A 75 -14.93 -12.64 -2.74
C LYS A 75 -13.87 -13.45 -3.50
N GLY A 76 -13.35 -14.53 -2.93
CA GLY A 76 -12.41 -15.45 -3.57
C GLY A 76 -10.93 -15.15 -3.33
N ILE A 77 -10.60 -14.19 -2.44
CA ILE A 77 -9.21 -13.86 -2.12
C ILE A 77 -8.73 -14.75 -0.96
N LYS A 78 -7.50 -15.25 -1.04
CA LYS A 78 -6.84 -15.96 0.05
C LYS A 78 -6.25 -14.95 1.03
N VAL A 79 -6.90 -14.76 2.19
CA VAL A 79 -6.48 -13.76 3.16
C VAL A 79 -5.88 -14.42 4.40
N TYR A 80 -4.67 -14.01 4.73
CA TYR A 80 -3.95 -14.47 5.92
C TYR A 80 -4.20 -13.55 7.11
N ASP A 81 -4.27 -14.14 8.31
CA ASP A 81 -4.25 -13.40 9.56
C ASP A 81 -2.84 -12.88 9.83
N GLY A 82 -2.69 -11.57 10.01
CA GLY A 82 -1.39 -10.98 10.24
C GLY A 82 -1.41 -9.46 10.28
N ILE A 83 -0.27 -8.91 10.65
CA ILE A 83 -0.02 -7.46 10.67
C ILE A 83 1.15 -7.12 9.77
N ALA A 84 1.22 -5.87 9.33
CA ALA A 84 2.25 -5.40 8.41
C ALA A 84 3.67 -5.51 8.99
N GLU A 85 3.79 -5.40 10.31
CA GLU A 85 5.05 -5.46 11.06
C GLU A 85 5.59 -6.89 11.26
N LYS A 86 4.76 -7.92 10.92
CA LYS A 86 5.15 -9.33 11.03
C LYS A 86 4.37 -10.16 10.02
N LEU A 87 4.90 -10.28 8.83
CA LEU A 87 4.25 -10.99 7.74
C LEU A 87 4.48 -12.51 7.83
N PRO A 88 3.42 -13.34 7.64
CA PRO A 88 3.51 -14.80 7.77
C PRO A 88 4.10 -15.47 6.52
N PHE A 89 5.11 -14.87 5.89
CA PHE A 89 5.73 -15.35 4.65
C PHE A 89 7.24 -15.49 4.80
N THR A 90 7.81 -16.36 3.97
CA THR A 90 9.26 -16.46 3.82
C THR A 90 9.82 -15.26 3.06
N ASP A 91 11.12 -15.07 3.17
CA ASP A 91 11.84 -14.04 2.41
C ASP A 91 11.62 -14.25 0.90
N GLU A 92 11.64 -13.16 0.14
CA GLU A 92 11.65 -13.16 -1.32
C GLU A 92 10.50 -13.95 -1.97
N SER A 93 9.29 -13.87 -1.38
CA SER A 93 8.09 -14.59 -1.82
C SER A 93 7.30 -13.91 -2.92
N TYR A 94 7.42 -12.58 -3.06
CA TYR A 94 6.57 -11.77 -3.93
C TYR A 94 7.37 -10.87 -4.87
N ASP A 95 6.84 -10.68 -6.08
CA ASP A 95 7.40 -9.76 -7.07
C ASP A 95 7.00 -8.31 -6.76
N PHE A 96 5.82 -8.10 -6.16
CA PHE A 96 5.39 -6.80 -5.65
C PHE A 96 4.50 -6.94 -4.41
N VAL A 97 4.49 -5.89 -3.62
CA VAL A 97 3.59 -5.69 -2.47
C VAL A 97 2.77 -4.43 -2.73
N LEU A 98 1.45 -4.56 -2.59
CA LEU A 98 0.52 -3.43 -2.61
C LEU A 98 0.13 -3.06 -1.17
N MET A 99 0.12 -1.78 -0.85
CA MET A 99 -0.44 -1.22 0.37
C MET A 99 -1.22 0.04 0.03
N VAL A 100 -2.54 0.05 0.22
CA VAL A 100 -3.36 1.24 -0.02
C VAL A 100 -4.05 1.67 1.26
N THR A 101 -3.86 2.92 1.65
CA THR A 101 -4.40 3.53 2.89
C THR A 101 -4.12 2.71 4.17
N THR A 102 -3.08 1.90 4.16
CA THR A 102 -2.71 0.99 5.27
C THR A 102 -1.61 1.58 6.16
N ILE A 103 -0.62 2.29 5.57
CA ILE A 103 0.53 2.84 6.31
C ILE A 103 0.12 3.72 7.50
N CYS A 104 -1.02 4.40 7.40
CA CYS A 104 -1.53 5.28 8.45
C CYS A 104 -2.10 4.53 9.67
N PHE A 105 -2.23 3.20 9.61
CA PHE A 105 -2.76 2.34 10.68
C PHE A 105 -1.76 1.36 11.26
N VAL A 106 -0.51 1.32 10.76
CA VAL A 106 0.54 0.47 11.33
C VAL A 106 1.08 1.08 12.63
N ASP A 107 1.42 0.24 13.59
CA ASP A 107 1.99 0.68 14.87
C ASP A 107 3.45 1.15 14.72
N ASN A 108 4.20 0.50 13.80
CA ASN A 108 5.61 0.80 13.53
C ASN A 108 5.95 0.74 12.03
N VAL A 109 6.07 1.91 11.40
CA VAL A 109 6.36 2.03 9.95
C VAL A 109 7.71 1.40 9.58
N THR A 110 8.73 1.55 10.42
CA THR A 110 10.06 0.99 10.16
C THR A 110 10.01 -0.54 10.14
N GLU A 111 9.36 -1.18 11.11
CA GLU A 111 9.18 -2.64 11.13
C GLU A 111 8.33 -3.10 9.94
N CYS A 112 7.24 -2.40 9.63
CA CYS A 112 6.39 -2.67 8.48
C CYS A 112 7.21 -2.68 7.17
N LEU A 113 7.96 -1.61 6.89
CA LEU A 113 8.74 -1.51 5.66
C LEU A 113 9.90 -2.51 5.59
N ASN A 114 10.51 -2.87 6.73
CA ASN A 114 11.50 -3.93 6.80
C ASN A 114 10.89 -5.30 6.45
N GLU A 115 9.68 -5.61 6.92
CA GLU A 115 8.97 -6.85 6.58
C GLU A 115 8.55 -6.87 5.11
N VAL A 116 8.06 -5.74 4.58
CA VAL A 116 7.78 -5.58 3.14
C VAL A 116 9.05 -5.82 2.32
N TYR A 117 10.16 -5.20 2.70
CA TYR A 117 11.46 -5.41 2.04
C TYR A 117 11.90 -6.87 2.10
N ARG A 118 11.73 -7.54 3.24
CA ARG A 118 12.08 -8.95 3.43
C ARG A 118 11.32 -9.87 2.47
N VAL A 119 10.00 -9.70 2.37
CA VAL A 119 9.15 -10.59 1.56
C VAL A 119 9.21 -10.30 0.06
N LEU A 120 9.68 -9.13 -0.35
CA LEU A 120 9.92 -8.80 -1.75
C LEU A 120 11.14 -9.54 -2.28
N LYS A 121 11.04 -10.07 -3.50
CA LYS A 121 12.18 -10.56 -4.27
C LYS A 121 13.15 -9.41 -4.60
N PRO A 122 14.43 -9.69 -4.85
CA PRO A 122 15.36 -8.69 -5.38
C PRO A 122 14.79 -8.06 -6.66
N GLY A 123 14.79 -6.73 -6.75
CA GLY A 123 14.16 -5.97 -7.85
C GLY A 123 12.63 -5.93 -7.80
N GLY A 124 12.02 -6.50 -6.76
CA GLY A 124 10.57 -6.39 -6.52
C GLY A 124 10.16 -5.01 -6.02
N ASN A 125 8.88 -4.68 -6.16
CA ASN A 125 8.37 -3.34 -5.91
C ASN A 125 7.38 -3.28 -4.75
N LEU A 126 7.53 -2.28 -3.89
CA LEU A 126 6.44 -1.78 -3.05
C LEU A 126 5.65 -0.74 -3.85
N ILE A 127 4.32 -0.91 -3.88
CA ILE A 127 3.37 0.07 -4.41
C ILE A 127 2.55 0.55 -3.23
N LEU A 128 2.73 1.81 -2.86
CA LEU A 128 2.18 2.40 -1.65
C LEU A 128 1.27 3.57 -2.00
N GLY A 129 -0.06 3.40 -1.83
CA GLY A 129 -1.06 4.44 -2.02
C GLY A 129 -1.53 5.02 -0.68
N PHE A 130 -1.52 6.35 -0.53
CA PHE A 130 -1.97 7.01 0.71
C PHE A 130 -2.38 8.46 0.49
N VAL A 131 -3.11 9.01 1.47
CA VAL A 131 -3.44 10.45 1.50
C VAL A 131 -2.24 11.21 2.05
N ASP A 132 -1.66 12.11 1.22
CA ASP A 132 -0.54 12.96 1.66
C ASP A 132 -1.01 13.98 2.71
N LYS A 133 -0.45 13.90 3.91
CA LYS A 133 -0.69 14.80 5.04
C LYS A 133 -0.53 16.28 4.65
N SER A 134 0.41 16.59 3.77
CA SER A 134 0.71 17.96 3.31
C SER A 134 -0.28 18.48 2.28
N SER A 135 -1.13 17.63 1.71
CA SER A 135 -2.18 18.02 0.77
C SER A 135 -3.33 18.76 1.43
N SER A 136 -4.20 19.38 0.63
CA SER A 136 -5.46 19.99 1.13
C SER A 136 -6.37 18.95 1.77
N LEU A 137 -6.46 17.74 1.17
CA LEU A 137 -7.24 16.61 1.68
C LEU A 137 -6.67 16.09 3.01
N GLY A 138 -5.35 15.88 3.10
CA GLY A 138 -4.70 15.42 4.32
C GLY A 138 -4.89 16.38 5.48
N ARG A 139 -4.74 17.69 5.23
CA ARG A 139 -5.02 18.72 6.25
C ARG A 139 -6.50 18.74 6.67
N ALA A 140 -7.43 18.49 5.74
CA ALA A 140 -8.85 18.39 6.08
C ALA A 140 -9.10 17.16 6.97
N TYR A 141 -8.53 16.01 6.63
CA TYR A 141 -8.65 14.80 7.44
C TYR A 141 -8.03 14.95 8.83
N GLU A 142 -6.86 15.58 8.97
CA GLU A 142 -6.26 15.86 10.27
C GLU A 142 -7.17 16.72 11.18
N LYS A 143 -7.86 17.71 10.61
CA LYS A 143 -8.79 18.57 11.37
C LYS A 143 -10.00 17.83 11.93
N ILE A 144 -10.51 16.85 11.20
CA ILE A 144 -11.73 16.12 11.55
C ILE A 144 -11.48 14.73 12.11
N LYS A 145 -10.22 14.25 12.12
CA LYS A 145 -9.90 12.86 12.45
C LYS A 145 -10.47 12.43 13.81
N GLY A 146 -10.46 13.26 14.82
CA GLY A 146 -11.02 12.96 16.14
C GLY A 146 -12.51 12.62 16.16
N LYS A 147 -13.26 13.02 15.12
CA LYS A 147 -14.69 12.72 14.92
C LYS A 147 -14.93 11.60 13.93
N ASN A 148 -13.92 11.18 13.16
CA ASN A 148 -14.04 10.12 12.18
C ASN A 148 -13.89 8.74 12.83
N LYS A 149 -14.76 7.80 12.48
CA LYS A 149 -14.80 6.45 13.05
C LYS A 149 -13.51 5.66 12.81
N PHE A 150 -12.88 5.85 11.62
CA PHE A 150 -11.68 5.16 11.20
C PHE A 150 -10.44 5.98 11.49
N TYR A 151 -10.36 7.20 10.96
CA TYR A 151 -9.15 8.02 10.99
C TYR A 151 -8.78 8.58 12.36
N ARG A 152 -9.65 8.50 13.38
CA ARG A 152 -9.31 8.93 14.76
C ARG A 152 -8.05 8.25 15.31
N PHE A 153 -7.71 7.07 14.78
CA PHE A 153 -6.52 6.32 15.17
C PHE A 153 -5.39 6.40 14.13
N ALA A 154 -5.64 7.01 12.98
CA ALA A 154 -4.66 7.09 11.91
C ALA A 154 -3.52 8.06 12.25
N THR A 155 -2.33 7.75 11.80
CA THR A 155 -1.21 8.69 11.70
C THR A 155 -1.01 9.02 10.23
N PHE A 156 -1.30 10.24 9.81
CA PHE A 156 -1.04 10.65 8.44
C PHE A 156 0.43 11.04 8.28
N TYR A 157 0.98 10.68 7.13
CA TYR A 157 2.36 10.97 6.76
C TYR A 157 2.40 11.88 5.54
N SER A 158 3.41 12.74 5.47
CA SER A 158 3.77 13.44 4.24
C SER A 158 4.63 12.55 3.34
N ILE A 159 4.71 12.90 2.07
CA ILE A 159 5.60 12.23 1.12
C ILE A 159 7.06 12.25 1.62
N ASP A 160 7.53 13.37 2.16
CA ASP A 160 8.91 13.49 2.62
C ASP A 160 9.18 12.57 3.81
N GLU A 161 8.27 12.46 4.79
CA GLU A 161 8.36 11.49 5.89
C GLU A 161 8.41 10.04 5.35
N VAL A 162 7.55 9.69 4.39
CA VAL A 162 7.53 8.33 3.81
C VAL A 162 8.81 8.03 3.02
N LYS A 163 9.36 9.00 2.28
CA LYS A 163 10.64 8.84 1.57
C LYS A 163 11.80 8.58 2.52
N GLU A 164 11.83 9.23 3.69
CA GLU A 164 12.83 8.96 4.73
C GLU A 164 12.72 7.51 5.21
N TYR A 165 11.52 7.04 5.57
CA TYR A 165 11.30 5.64 5.96
C TYR A 165 11.69 4.63 4.87
N LEU A 166 11.37 4.92 3.60
CA LEU A 166 11.74 4.05 2.48
C LEU A 166 13.26 3.97 2.30
N ASN A 167 13.96 5.10 2.39
CA ASN A 167 15.43 5.15 2.34
C ASN A 167 16.06 4.36 3.48
N ASP A 168 15.57 4.51 4.71
CA ASP A 168 16.03 3.78 5.88
C ASP A 168 15.81 2.27 5.75
N ALA A 169 14.74 1.85 5.10
CA ALA A 169 14.45 0.46 4.77
C ALA A 169 15.16 -0.06 3.50
N ASN A 170 16.10 0.72 2.94
CA ASN A 170 16.91 0.39 1.76
C ASN A 170 16.13 0.22 0.45
N PHE A 171 14.97 0.86 0.31
CA PHE A 171 14.32 1.02 -0.99
C PHE A 171 15.01 2.09 -1.82
N GLY A 172 15.07 1.87 -3.14
CA GLY A 172 15.56 2.84 -4.13
C GLY A 172 14.61 2.96 -5.32
N GLU A 173 15.00 3.70 -6.35
CA GLU A 173 14.19 3.92 -7.56
C GLU A 173 12.74 4.29 -7.21
N ILE A 174 12.58 5.47 -6.60
CA ILE A 174 11.29 5.96 -6.12
C ILE A 174 10.62 6.79 -7.20
N ASP A 175 9.49 6.29 -7.74
CA ASP A 175 8.60 7.03 -8.62
C ASP A 175 7.33 7.43 -7.85
N ILE A 176 6.82 8.62 -8.13
CA ILE A 176 5.68 9.18 -7.40
C ILE A 176 4.70 9.77 -8.41
N ILE A 177 3.44 9.41 -8.26
CA ILE A 177 2.31 10.03 -8.96
C ILE A 177 1.24 10.46 -7.96
N GLN A 178 0.38 11.35 -8.38
CA GLN A 178 -0.67 11.92 -7.56
C GLN A 178 -2.00 12.03 -8.30
N THR A 179 -3.10 11.94 -7.57
CA THR A 179 -4.47 12.11 -8.07
C THR A 179 -5.37 12.69 -6.99
N VAL A 180 -6.68 12.76 -7.23
CA VAL A 180 -7.66 13.34 -6.31
C VAL A 180 -7.38 14.82 -6.09
N PHE A 181 -7.66 15.60 -7.13
CA PHE A 181 -7.47 17.06 -7.13
C PHE A 181 -8.75 17.76 -6.71
N GLY A 182 -8.67 18.60 -5.69
CA GLY A 182 -9.79 19.39 -5.19
C GLY A 182 -10.55 18.76 -4.02
N ASP A 183 -11.81 19.16 -3.84
CA ASP A 183 -12.67 18.67 -2.76
C ASP A 183 -13.37 17.37 -3.18
N LEU A 184 -13.32 16.35 -2.32
CA LEU A 184 -13.94 15.04 -2.56
C LEU A 184 -15.42 15.13 -2.97
N GLN A 185 -16.17 16.08 -2.38
CA GLN A 185 -17.60 16.24 -2.66
C GLN A 185 -17.90 16.81 -4.06
N THR A 186 -16.89 17.41 -4.70
CA THR A 186 -17.05 18.01 -6.03
C THR A 186 -16.50 17.13 -7.16
N ILE A 187 -15.81 16.03 -6.83
CA ILE A 187 -15.26 15.10 -7.81
C ILE A 187 -16.40 14.24 -8.37
N ASN A 188 -16.79 14.50 -9.60
CA ASN A 188 -17.90 13.86 -10.31
C ASN A 188 -17.49 13.20 -11.64
N GLU A 189 -16.19 13.08 -11.89
CA GLU A 189 -15.59 12.41 -13.03
C GLU A 189 -14.24 11.80 -12.66
N LEU A 190 -13.77 10.81 -13.44
CA LEU A 190 -12.46 10.19 -13.30
C LEU A 190 -11.36 11.24 -13.50
N GLN A 191 -10.46 11.36 -12.54
CA GLN A 191 -9.29 12.21 -12.62
C GLN A 191 -8.05 11.39 -12.94
N MET A 192 -7.39 11.70 -14.06
CA MET A 192 -6.11 11.07 -14.41
C MET A 192 -5.01 11.55 -13.46
N PHE A 193 -4.08 10.66 -13.16
CA PHE A 193 -2.93 10.99 -12.32
C PHE A 193 -1.95 11.92 -13.04
N LYS A 194 -1.11 12.61 -12.24
CA LYS A 194 0.04 13.39 -12.68
C LYS A 194 1.31 12.87 -12.02
N GLU A 195 2.45 13.04 -12.66
CA GLU A 195 3.75 12.78 -12.04
C GLU A 195 4.03 13.76 -10.88
N GLY A 196 4.83 13.30 -9.91
CA GLY A 196 5.20 14.09 -8.74
C GLY A 196 4.12 14.13 -7.66
N TYR A 197 4.14 15.17 -6.82
CA TYR A 197 3.26 15.36 -5.65
C TYR A 197 3.08 16.84 -5.34
N GLY A 198 2.19 17.15 -4.38
CA GLY A 198 1.95 18.51 -3.87
C GLY A 198 0.67 19.18 -4.35
N GLU A 199 -0.01 18.65 -5.39
CA GLU A 199 -1.30 19.13 -5.88
C GLU A 199 -2.45 18.18 -5.49
N GLY A 200 -2.24 16.87 -5.70
CA GLY A 200 -3.25 15.83 -5.43
C GLY A 200 -3.35 15.46 -3.96
N GLY A 201 -4.54 15.01 -3.56
CA GLY A 201 -4.81 14.52 -2.20
C GLY A 201 -4.33 13.10 -1.94
N PHE A 202 -4.35 12.26 -2.98
CA PHE A 202 -3.90 10.89 -2.93
C PHE A 202 -2.63 10.72 -3.77
N VAL A 203 -1.66 10.03 -3.22
CA VAL A 203 -0.37 9.77 -3.87
C VAL A 203 -0.10 8.29 -3.93
N VAL A 204 0.58 7.85 -4.99
CA VAL A 204 1.08 6.50 -5.13
C VAL A 204 2.58 6.54 -5.34
N ILE A 205 3.30 5.82 -4.50
CA ILE A 205 4.75 5.63 -4.58
C ILE A 205 5.02 4.22 -5.09
N ARG A 206 5.88 4.08 -6.11
CA ARG A 206 6.57 2.83 -6.40
C ARG A 206 7.99 2.95 -5.87
N ALA A 207 8.41 1.99 -5.04
CA ALA A 207 9.77 1.92 -4.51
C ALA A 207 10.33 0.51 -4.74
N THR A 208 11.53 0.41 -5.31
CA THR A 208 12.15 -0.86 -5.70
C THR A 208 13.08 -1.38 -4.58
N LYS A 209 12.99 -2.68 -4.28
CA LYS A 209 13.99 -3.37 -3.46
C LYS A 209 15.30 -3.44 -4.22
N VAL A 210 16.25 -2.56 -3.88
CA VAL A 210 17.55 -2.54 -4.53
C VAL A 210 18.47 -3.61 -3.98
N PHE A 211 19.36 -4.12 -4.83
CA PHE A 211 20.39 -5.07 -4.41
C PHE A 211 21.36 -4.37 -3.46
N THR A 212 21.50 -4.88 -2.24
CA THR A 212 22.61 -4.45 -1.39
C THR A 212 23.93 -5.00 -1.97
N LYS A 213 25.03 -4.24 -1.89
CA LYS A 213 26.36 -4.68 -2.39
C LYS A 213 26.79 -6.07 -1.88
N ARG A 214 26.23 -6.52 -0.76
CA ARG A 214 26.47 -7.85 -0.20
C ARG A 214 25.81 -8.96 -1.02
N THR A 215 24.65 -8.70 -1.61
CA THR A 215 23.91 -9.65 -2.49
C THR A 215 24.56 -9.70 -3.89
N GLN A 216 25.09 -8.58 -4.39
CA GLN A 216 25.84 -8.54 -5.65
C GLN A 216 27.06 -9.45 -5.61
N HIS A 217 27.83 -9.40 -4.52
CA HIS A 217 29.03 -10.23 -4.38
C HIS A 217 28.73 -11.72 -4.33
N ILE A 218 27.59 -12.14 -3.77
CA ILE A 218 27.14 -13.54 -3.73
C ILE A 218 26.62 -13.98 -5.10
N SER A 219 25.90 -13.13 -5.84
CA SER A 219 25.43 -13.47 -7.20
C SER A 219 26.62 -13.57 -8.18
N GLU A 220 27.59 -12.68 -8.11
CA GLU A 220 28.81 -12.75 -8.94
C GLU A 220 29.65 -13.99 -8.64
N ILE A 221 29.75 -14.42 -7.38
CA ILE A 221 30.44 -15.66 -6.99
C ILE A 221 29.68 -16.89 -7.55
N ASN A 222 28.35 -16.91 -7.45
CA ASN A 222 27.54 -18.03 -7.95
C ASN A 222 27.57 -18.13 -9.48
N GLU A 223 27.48 -17.02 -10.22
CA GLU A 223 27.64 -17.01 -11.68
C GLU A 223 29.03 -17.47 -12.11
N THR A 224 30.08 -17.08 -11.36
CA THR A 224 31.44 -17.51 -11.64
C THR A 224 31.66 -18.99 -11.36
N LEU A 225 30.92 -19.59 -10.42
CA LEU A 225 30.98 -21.03 -10.12
C LEU A 225 30.20 -21.86 -11.15
N ILE A 226 29.06 -21.37 -11.63
CA ILE A 226 28.24 -22.07 -12.64
C ILE A 226 28.93 -22.10 -14.00
N ASN A 227 29.67 -21.03 -14.36
CA ASN A 227 30.40 -20.95 -15.63
C ASN A 227 31.76 -21.71 -15.64
N LYS A 228 32.11 -22.38 -14.55
CA LYS A 228 33.34 -23.19 -14.41
C LYS A 228 33.08 -24.71 -14.40
N VAL A 229 31.84 -25.14 -14.56
CA VAL A 229 31.42 -26.55 -14.73
C VAL A 229 30.98 -26.77 -16.17
#